data_f9f17f001d6c458236bb6771849c411f
#
_entry.id   f9f17f001d6c458236bb6771849c411f
#
_cell.length_a   1.000
_cell.length_b   1.000
_cell.length_c   1.000
_cell.angle_alpha   90.00
_cell.angle_beta   90.00
_cell.angle_gamma   90.00
#
_symmetry.space_group_name_H-M   'P 1'
#
loop_
_entity.id
_entity.type
_entity.pdbx_description
1 polymer ?
#
loop_
_entity_poly.entity_id
_entity_poly.type
_entity_poly.pdbx_seq_one_letter_code
_entity_poly.pdbx_strand_id
1 'polypeptide(L)'
;MKKLLISLALVGTVFSGFSTNSVNWEILRNPVDGESGFPMTASGRQLFADFNNDGIMDYFIIAGQNTPSMGLFKGNADGTYTDVTAVSEDLYAKNQSSAVFIDINNDGNLDLITVGKVGSDAFTDIFMNSGAPDYKFVADWNMIEAFPGLCTESNDNGSKLLAAFDYNNDGWTDLLINGSAGGVWEEVSGGTGQGRVCAIMKNVGGSFELVKNPVNGTENFIGVNGGSVDVADFNNDGWIDMVVTGYHDTYKSVTKLYKNNGNDTFTEVTGIDFVGHQQGETAFIDVNNDGYADIIEIGRDVNNGWAAFGKLYVNNQDETFTRHEEAETNFFGGGCALAIGDVNNDGLNDYFMTGWNTNATFMYNNGDNSFTKQELIPDDARCRGGSATFVNIDNDGFLDMGIFGYRDGGGADGDGLGSWPDYILFNRGNDGVIANAAPAAPKNFTAIYNEDKGCYELRWEKATDDTTPAEAIRYNIYVKTPDGKINFILPADKTTGALKVYGTQYPLVPTNRYDLYMPKTEGVEFAVSAVDNGWLARPFVISSTSSIENVLSGNDYKVYAAGQTVYLQNSSNEVAIFEILGIDGRALAQYRVAASQNMNFDVNEGVYLVKVTIGNKQAVSKIIVGM
;
A
#
# COMPACT_ATOMS: atom_id res chain seq x y z
N MET A 1 35.70 -15.31 35.07
CA MET A 1 35.47 -13.90 34.74
C MET A 1 33.97 -13.78 34.47
N LYS A 2 33.26 -13.18 35.40
CA LYS A 2 31.80 -12.94 35.29
C LYS A 2 31.57 -11.82 34.30
N LYS A 3 30.90 -12.11 33.20
CA LYS A 3 30.36 -11.04 32.35
C LYS A 3 29.22 -10.34 33.09
N LEU A 4 29.46 -9.11 33.45
CA LEU A 4 28.45 -8.20 33.98
C LEU A 4 27.53 -7.84 32.82
N LEU A 5 26.29 -8.34 32.82
CA LEU A 5 25.24 -7.81 31.98
C LEU A 5 24.90 -6.41 32.54
N ILE A 6 25.36 -5.40 31.86
CA ILE A 6 24.83 -4.04 32.03
C ILE A 6 23.58 -3.97 31.16
N SER A 7 22.42 -4.11 31.76
CA SER A 7 21.18 -3.66 31.15
C SER A 7 21.25 -2.14 31.08
N LEU A 8 21.53 -1.60 29.89
CA LEU A 8 21.33 -0.18 29.65
C LEU A 8 19.83 0.07 29.79
N ALA A 9 19.45 0.80 30.82
CA ALA A 9 18.13 1.37 30.90
C ALA A 9 18.02 2.43 29.81
N LEU A 10 17.20 2.16 28.76
CA LEU A 10 16.70 3.20 27.88
C LEU A 10 16.06 4.27 28.77
N VAL A 11 16.62 5.45 28.82
CA VAL A 11 15.99 6.60 29.48
C VAL A 11 15.02 7.20 28.45
N GLY A 12 13.89 6.56 28.29
CA GLY A 12 12.72 7.15 27.65
C GLY A 12 12.09 8.16 28.62
N THR A 13 11.81 9.35 28.18
CA THR A 13 10.98 10.30 28.93
C THR A 13 9.52 9.99 28.63
N VAL A 14 8.83 9.33 29.56
CA VAL A 14 7.39 9.11 29.48
C VAL A 14 6.69 10.39 29.95
N PHE A 15 5.92 11.01 29.08
CA PHE A 15 5.08 12.17 29.41
C PHE A 15 3.66 11.68 29.72
N SER A 16 3.25 11.74 30.97
CA SER A 16 1.87 11.44 31.41
C SER A 16 1.11 12.74 31.70
N GLY A 17 -0.03 12.93 31.06
CA GLY A 17 -0.95 13.97 31.46
C GLY A 17 -1.79 14.61 30.35
N PHE A 18 -2.49 13.82 29.52
CA PHE A 18 -3.38 14.34 28.48
C PHE A 18 -4.76 13.67 28.48
N SER A 19 -5.72 14.29 27.79
CA SER A 19 -7.11 13.83 27.66
C SER A 19 -7.21 12.41 27.07
N THR A 20 -8.34 11.77 27.20
CA THR A 20 -8.62 10.37 26.86
C THR A 20 -8.32 9.95 25.40
N ASN A 21 -7.92 10.88 24.52
CA ASN A 21 -7.60 10.63 23.11
C ASN A 21 -6.11 10.83 22.77
N SER A 22 -5.24 11.14 23.73
CA SER A 22 -3.82 11.39 23.45
C SER A 22 -2.98 10.13 23.55
N VAL A 23 -2.01 9.98 22.67
CA VAL A 23 -1.07 8.86 22.62
C VAL A 23 0.18 9.15 23.47
N ASN A 24 0.71 8.14 24.15
CA ASN A 24 2.00 8.24 24.85
C ASN A 24 3.15 7.89 23.91
N TRP A 25 4.01 8.85 23.61
CA TRP A 25 5.15 8.68 22.72
C TRP A 25 6.46 8.51 23.49
N GLU A 26 7.22 7.47 23.14
CA GLU A 26 8.60 7.26 23.55
C GLU A 26 9.52 7.58 22.39
N ILE A 27 10.44 8.56 22.58
CA ILE A 27 11.35 9.01 21.50
C ILE A 27 12.67 8.24 21.59
N LEU A 28 13.01 7.51 20.52
CA LEU A 28 14.32 6.90 20.34
C LEU A 28 15.22 7.85 19.56
N ARG A 29 16.21 8.44 20.24
CA ARG A 29 17.09 9.47 19.69
C ARG A 29 18.35 8.92 19.02
N ASN A 30 18.82 7.77 19.45
CA ASN A 30 20.03 7.12 18.96
C ASN A 30 19.69 5.71 18.50
N PRO A 31 18.99 5.55 17.36
CA PRO A 31 18.49 4.25 16.93
C PRO A 31 19.57 3.33 16.37
N VAL A 32 20.72 3.86 15.91
CA VAL A 32 21.75 3.05 15.27
C VAL A 32 22.66 2.43 16.33
N ASP A 33 22.61 1.12 16.49
CA ASP A 33 23.34 0.32 17.49
C ASP A 33 23.25 0.90 18.93
N GLY A 34 22.23 1.74 19.19
CA GLY A 34 22.00 2.40 20.47
C GLY A 34 23.03 3.51 20.84
N GLU A 35 23.93 3.87 19.94
CA GLU A 35 25.02 4.82 20.21
C GLU A 35 24.99 6.08 19.32
N SER A 36 24.43 5.97 18.09
CA SER A 36 24.37 7.07 17.12
C SER A 36 22.95 7.24 16.56
N GLY A 37 22.66 8.46 16.08
CA GLY A 37 21.43 8.75 15.34
C GLY A 37 21.54 8.40 13.86
N PHE A 38 20.41 8.44 13.16
CA PHE A 38 20.38 8.40 11.71
C PHE A 38 21.06 9.64 11.09
N PRO A 39 21.36 9.62 9.76
CA PRO A 39 21.94 10.78 9.10
C PRO A 39 21.04 12.01 9.22
N MET A 40 21.52 13.07 9.82
CA MET A 40 20.78 14.32 10.00
C MET A 40 20.68 15.08 8.68
N THR A 41 19.48 15.18 8.11
CA THR A 41 19.27 15.75 6.78
C THR A 41 17.84 16.28 6.58
N ALA A 42 17.57 16.86 5.40
CA ALA A 42 16.25 17.29 4.95
C ALA A 42 16.16 17.24 3.42
N SER A 43 14.99 17.54 2.88
CA SER A 43 14.70 17.56 1.43
C SER A 43 14.86 16.19 0.77
N GLY A 44 14.09 15.22 1.25
CA GLY A 44 14.07 13.85 0.77
C GLY A 44 13.00 13.01 1.43
N ARG A 45 13.16 11.70 1.36
CA ARG A 45 12.21 10.70 1.89
C ARG A 45 12.90 9.71 2.83
N GLN A 46 12.16 9.31 3.83
CA GLN A 46 12.40 8.10 4.62
C GLN A 46 11.41 7.01 4.21
N LEU A 47 11.84 5.77 4.28
CA LEU A 47 11.02 4.60 3.98
C LEU A 47 11.25 3.54 5.05
N PHE A 48 10.19 2.91 5.49
CA PHE A 48 10.23 1.71 6.31
C PHE A 48 9.83 0.51 5.47
N ALA A 49 10.67 -0.51 5.45
CA ALA A 49 10.43 -1.73 4.69
C ALA A 49 11.21 -2.91 5.27
N ASP A 50 10.65 -4.11 5.21
CA ASP A 50 11.39 -5.36 5.48
C ASP A 50 12.09 -5.80 4.17
N PHE A 51 13.22 -5.13 3.83
CA PHE A 51 13.93 -5.41 2.59
C PHE A 51 14.75 -6.70 2.63
N ASN A 52 14.99 -7.23 3.82
CA ASN A 52 15.80 -8.45 4.01
C ASN A 52 14.95 -9.69 4.32
N ASN A 53 13.62 -9.57 4.34
CA ASN A 53 12.65 -10.64 4.57
C ASN A 53 12.82 -11.35 5.94
N ASP A 54 13.26 -10.65 7.00
CA ASP A 54 13.40 -11.22 8.34
C ASP A 54 12.21 -10.90 9.27
N GLY A 55 11.21 -10.12 8.81
CA GLY A 55 10.00 -9.76 9.54
C GLY A 55 10.18 -8.60 10.51
N ILE A 56 11.32 -7.90 10.46
CA ILE A 56 11.60 -6.70 11.24
C ILE A 56 11.69 -5.52 10.28
N MET A 57 11.10 -4.38 10.65
CA MET A 57 11.14 -3.20 9.80
C MET A 57 12.53 -2.59 9.73
N ASP A 58 13.06 -2.54 8.52
CA ASP A 58 14.30 -1.84 8.19
C ASP A 58 14.00 -0.39 7.84
N TYR A 59 15.04 0.42 7.74
CA TYR A 59 14.93 1.85 7.48
C TYR A 59 15.86 2.31 6.36
N PHE A 60 15.32 3.08 5.43
CA PHE A 60 16.08 3.74 4.38
C PHE A 60 15.79 5.24 4.38
N ILE A 61 16.84 6.05 4.26
CA ILE A 61 16.72 7.49 4.09
C ILE A 61 17.57 7.95 2.91
N ILE A 62 17.01 8.83 2.09
CA ILE A 62 17.74 9.55 1.05
C ILE A 62 17.27 11.00 1.04
N ALA A 63 18.19 11.91 1.25
CA ALA A 63 17.85 13.32 1.37
C ALA A 63 19.08 14.22 1.20
N GLY A 64 18.85 15.50 1.07
CA GLY A 64 19.90 16.52 1.08
C GLY A 64 19.38 17.85 0.58
N GLN A 65 19.63 18.89 1.35
CA GLN A 65 19.36 20.27 0.92
C GLN A 65 20.58 20.85 0.21
N ASN A 66 21.75 20.75 0.81
CA ASN A 66 23.02 21.24 0.26
C ASN A 66 24.12 20.17 0.26
N THR A 67 24.01 19.22 1.16
CA THR A 67 24.91 18.07 1.27
C THR A 67 24.05 16.82 1.17
N PRO A 68 24.22 16.00 0.11
CA PRO A 68 23.50 14.75 -0.03
C PRO A 68 23.80 13.82 1.15
N SER A 69 22.79 13.15 1.65
CA SER A 69 22.90 12.15 2.69
C SER A 69 22.02 10.95 2.35
N MET A 70 22.45 9.78 2.77
CA MET A 70 21.71 8.52 2.57
C MET A 70 22.16 7.53 3.64
N GLY A 71 21.25 6.64 4.02
CA GLY A 71 21.55 5.50 4.88
C GLY A 71 20.58 4.37 4.64
N LEU A 72 21.10 3.15 4.71
CA LEU A 72 20.36 1.89 4.70
C LEU A 72 20.62 1.18 6.02
N PHE A 73 19.58 0.93 6.78
CA PHE A 73 19.69 0.41 8.14
C PHE A 73 18.82 -0.82 8.31
N LYS A 74 19.44 -1.90 8.77
CA LYS A 74 18.74 -3.11 9.14
C LYS A 74 18.17 -2.98 10.55
N GLY A 75 16.88 -3.30 10.71
CA GLY A 75 16.21 -3.40 12.00
C GLY A 75 16.69 -4.59 12.83
N ASN A 76 16.79 -4.40 14.13
CA ASN A 76 17.15 -5.43 15.09
C ASN A 76 15.95 -5.76 16.01
N ALA A 77 15.89 -7.00 16.50
CA ALA A 77 14.79 -7.45 17.37
C ALA A 77 14.68 -6.72 18.72
N ASP A 78 15.65 -5.89 19.07
CA ASP A 78 15.64 -5.05 20.28
C ASP A 78 15.21 -3.61 20.00
N GLY A 79 14.74 -3.31 18.77
CA GLY A 79 14.27 -1.99 18.34
C GLY A 79 15.39 -1.03 17.91
N THR A 80 16.65 -1.49 17.91
CA THR A 80 17.78 -0.71 17.37
C THR A 80 17.99 -1.02 15.88
N TYR A 81 18.89 -0.30 15.23
CA TYR A 81 19.23 -0.46 13.82
C TYR A 81 20.72 -0.62 13.62
N THR A 82 21.09 -1.43 12.64
CA THR A 82 22.49 -1.62 12.22
C THR A 82 22.69 -0.97 10.85
N ASP A 83 23.69 -0.08 10.72
CA ASP A 83 24.05 0.53 9.45
C ASP A 83 24.64 -0.52 8.50
N VAL A 84 23.95 -0.76 7.38
CA VAL A 84 24.35 -1.69 6.31
C VAL A 84 24.55 -0.97 4.97
N THR A 85 24.63 0.35 4.97
CA THR A 85 24.78 1.17 3.76
C THR A 85 25.96 0.71 2.89
N ALA A 86 27.09 0.37 3.52
CA ALA A 86 28.30 -0.06 2.80
C ALA A 86 28.19 -1.42 2.11
N VAL A 87 27.16 -2.21 2.39
CA VAL A 87 26.92 -3.51 1.73
C VAL A 87 26.46 -3.30 0.26
N SER A 88 25.80 -2.19 -0.03
CA SER A 88 25.28 -1.83 -1.35
C SER A 88 26.15 -0.73 -1.97
N GLU A 89 27.27 -1.12 -2.57
CA GLU A 89 28.29 -0.20 -3.10
C GLU A 89 27.79 0.74 -4.20
N ASP A 90 26.72 0.36 -4.92
CA ASP A 90 26.12 1.15 -6.00
C ASP A 90 25.19 2.26 -5.47
N LEU A 91 24.74 2.19 -4.21
CA LEU A 91 23.90 3.22 -3.62
C LEU A 91 24.70 4.50 -3.37
N TYR A 92 24.09 5.63 -3.69
CA TYR A 92 24.70 6.94 -3.43
C TYR A 92 23.68 8.01 -3.08
N ALA A 93 24.11 8.98 -2.30
CA ALA A 93 23.28 10.05 -1.79
C ALA A 93 22.91 11.08 -2.86
N LYS A 94 21.68 11.60 -2.80
CA LYS A 94 21.13 12.61 -3.71
C LYS A 94 20.50 13.75 -2.92
N ASN A 95 20.53 14.95 -3.51
CA ASN A 95 19.76 16.10 -3.03
C ASN A 95 18.36 16.12 -3.67
N GLN A 96 17.41 16.79 -3.02
CA GLN A 96 16.06 16.98 -3.58
C GLN A 96 15.45 15.67 -4.07
N SER A 97 15.49 14.67 -3.22
CA SER A 97 15.32 13.28 -3.56
C SER A 97 13.97 12.71 -3.09
N SER A 98 13.58 11.61 -3.71
CA SER A 98 12.49 10.74 -3.30
C SER A 98 12.88 9.30 -3.59
N ALA A 99 12.16 8.35 -2.99
CA ALA A 99 12.39 6.92 -3.21
C ALA A 99 11.12 6.10 -3.00
N VAL A 100 11.13 4.85 -3.51
CA VAL A 100 10.09 3.86 -3.27
C VAL A 100 10.69 2.46 -3.28
N PHE A 101 10.21 1.59 -2.38
CA PHE A 101 10.44 0.15 -2.47
C PHE A 101 9.35 -0.51 -3.32
N ILE A 102 9.75 -1.44 -4.16
CA ILE A 102 8.90 -2.14 -5.12
C ILE A 102 9.53 -3.51 -5.45
N ASP A 103 8.73 -4.55 -5.63
CA ASP A 103 9.20 -5.82 -6.19
C ASP A 103 9.00 -5.79 -7.72
N ILE A 104 10.04 -5.39 -8.46
CA ILE A 104 9.97 -5.14 -9.92
C ILE A 104 9.82 -6.45 -10.69
N ASN A 105 10.47 -7.51 -10.23
CA ASN A 105 10.59 -8.77 -10.97
C ASN A 105 9.71 -9.90 -10.40
N ASN A 106 8.90 -9.61 -9.37
CA ASN A 106 8.03 -10.55 -8.64
C ASN A 106 8.80 -11.74 -8.03
N ASP A 107 10.03 -11.51 -7.53
CA ASP A 107 10.86 -12.53 -6.89
C ASP A 107 10.68 -12.58 -5.36
N GLY A 108 9.90 -11.65 -4.79
CA GLY A 108 9.60 -11.54 -3.37
C GLY A 108 10.62 -10.71 -2.58
N ASN A 109 11.64 -10.15 -3.24
CA ASN A 109 12.56 -9.20 -2.64
C ASN A 109 12.17 -7.78 -3.05
N LEU A 110 12.25 -6.84 -2.12
CA LEU A 110 11.97 -5.44 -2.40
C LEU A 110 13.16 -4.80 -3.09
N ASP A 111 12.97 -4.36 -4.31
CA ASP A 111 13.89 -3.50 -5.06
C ASP A 111 13.72 -2.05 -4.63
N LEU A 112 14.65 -1.17 -5.02
CA LEU A 112 14.65 0.23 -4.64
C LEU A 112 14.78 1.14 -5.86
N ILE A 113 13.86 2.09 -5.99
CA ILE A 113 13.96 3.17 -6.98
C ILE A 113 14.21 4.48 -6.24
N THR A 114 15.22 5.23 -6.66
CA THR A 114 15.56 6.53 -6.10
C THR A 114 15.65 7.61 -7.16
N VAL A 115 15.18 8.80 -6.84
CA VAL A 115 15.30 10.00 -7.69
C VAL A 115 15.96 11.13 -6.92
N GLY A 116 16.59 12.06 -7.60
CA GLY A 116 17.22 13.24 -6.99
C GLY A 116 18.39 13.80 -7.79
N LYS A 117 19.08 14.78 -7.24
CA LYS A 117 20.20 15.47 -7.88
C LYS A 117 21.55 15.06 -7.33
N VAL A 118 22.52 14.96 -8.25
CA VAL A 118 23.95 14.95 -7.93
C VAL A 118 24.59 16.13 -8.64
N GLY A 119 25.03 17.12 -7.88
CA GLY A 119 25.42 18.41 -8.45
C GLY A 119 24.24 19.14 -9.08
N SER A 120 24.31 19.43 -10.38
CA SER A 120 23.23 20.06 -11.16
C SER A 120 22.28 19.07 -11.84
N ASP A 121 22.70 17.81 -11.96
CA ASP A 121 22.04 16.83 -12.80
C ASP A 121 21.05 15.98 -11.98
N ALA A 122 19.87 15.74 -12.53
CA ALA A 122 18.86 14.88 -11.96
C ALA A 122 19.04 13.44 -12.43
N PHE A 123 18.80 12.48 -11.54
CA PHE A 123 18.94 11.05 -11.79
C PHE A 123 17.73 10.28 -11.28
N THR A 124 17.38 9.24 -11.99
CA THR A 124 16.53 8.15 -11.54
C THR A 124 17.35 6.88 -11.58
N ASP A 125 17.49 6.20 -10.46
CA ASP A 125 18.22 4.95 -10.39
C ASP A 125 17.34 3.82 -9.89
N ILE A 126 17.56 2.66 -10.45
CA ILE A 126 16.88 1.41 -10.13
C ILE A 126 17.92 0.44 -9.59
N PHE A 127 17.67 -0.04 -8.39
CA PHE A 127 18.54 -1.00 -7.71
C PHE A 127 17.77 -2.27 -7.44
N MET A 128 18.22 -3.37 -8.04
CA MET A 128 17.68 -4.70 -7.80
C MET A 128 18.24 -5.28 -6.52
N ASN A 129 17.40 -5.85 -5.69
CA ASN A 129 17.79 -6.54 -4.47
C ASN A 129 18.28 -7.96 -4.81
N SER A 130 19.51 -8.27 -4.45
CA SER A 130 20.11 -9.58 -4.73
C SER A 130 19.48 -10.75 -3.98
N GLY A 131 18.59 -10.47 -3.01
CA GLY A 131 18.06 -11.47 -2.10
C GLY A 131 19.11 -12.07 -1.14
N ALA A 132 18.70 -13.12 -0.45
CA ALA A 132 19.55 -13.81 0.53
C ALA A 132 20.87 -14.31 -0.07
N PRO A 133 21.99 -14.32 0.70
CA PRO A 133 22.06 -13.94 2.11
C PRO A 133 22.35 -12.45 2.36
N ASP A 134 22.76 -11.72 1.35
CA ASP A 134 23.38 -10.40 1.53
C ASP A 134 22.40 -9.24 1.35
N TYR A 135 21.30 -9.44 0.60
CA TYR A 135 20.27 -8.41 0.29
C TYR A 135 20.89 -7.09 -0.21
N LYS A 136 21.81 -7.19 -1.17
CA LYS A 136 22.48 -6.02 -1.78
C LYS A 136 21.61 -5.37 -2.83
N PHE A 137 21.59 -4.06 -2.82
CA PHE A 137 21.00 -3.26 -3.89
C PHE A 137 22.05 -2.99 -4.96
N VAL A 138 21.82 -3.54 -6.17
CA VAL A 138 22.72 -3.46 -7.32
C VAL A 138 22.05 -2.69 -8.44
N ALA A 139 22.73 -1.69 -8.99
CA ALA A 139 22.16 -0.85 -10.04
C ALA A 139 21.87 -1.64 -11.33
N ASP A 140 20.66 -1.50 -11.87
CA ASP A 140 20.32 -2.01 -13.22
C ASP A 140 20.42 -0.89 -14.25
N TRP A 141 21.60 -0.76 -14.85
CA TRP A 141 21.90 0.29 -15.83
C TRP A 141 21.03 0.22 -17.10
N ASN A 142 20.51 -0.95 -17.47
CA ASN A 142 19.66 -1.08 -18.66
C ASN A 142 18.27 -0.51 -18.42
N MET A 143 17.70 -0.74 -17.23
CA MET A 143 16.42 -0.14 -16.85
C MET A 143 16.54 1.37 -16.62
N ILE A 144 17.64 1.84 -16.04
CA ILE A 144 17.89 3.27 -15.77
C ILE A 144 17.82 4.09 -17.08
N GLU A 145 18.32 3.58 -18.21
CA GLU A 145 18.28 4.29 -19.50
C GLU A 145 16.86 4.59 -20.00
N ALA A 146 15.86 3.86 -19.53
CA ALA A 146 14.45 4.08 -19.90
C ALA A 146 13.77 5.22 -19.13
N PHE A 147 14.40 5.76 -18.10
CA PHE A 147 13.81 6.75 -17.22
C PHE A 147 14.43 8.15 -17.40
N PRO A 148 13.62 9.22 -17.25
CA PRO A 148 14.18 10.55 -17.10
C PRO A 148 14.87 10.69 -15.74
N GLY A 149 15.95 11.45 -15.64
CA GLY A 149 16.45 11.87 -14.36
C GLY A 149 15.48 12.84 -13.68
N LEU A 150 15.01 12.54 -12.49
CA LEU A 150 13.98 13.29 -11.77
C LEU A 150 14.48 13.88 -10.44
N CYS A 151 13.90 15.00 -10.04
CA CYS A 151 14.12 15.63 -8.73
C CYS A 151 12.92 16.51 -8.33
N THR A 152 12.90 16.99 -7.08
CA THR A 152 11.81 17.87 -6.58
C THR A 152 11.95 19.33 -7.05
N GLU A 153 13.12 19.80 -7.47
CA GLU A 153 13.47 21.21 -7.73
C GLU A 153 13.33 22.18 -6.54
N SER A 154 12.82 21.74 -5.41
CA SER A 154 12.65 22.54 -4.23
C SER A 154 13.59 22.07 -3.11
N ASN A 155 14.32 23.00 -2.49
CA ASN A 155 15.21 22.67 -1.39
C ASN A 155 14.51 22.45 -0.05
N ASP A 156 13.20 22.68 0.00
CA ASP A 156 12.43 22.64 1.25
C ASP A 156 11.30 21.59 1.23
N ASN A 157 11.43 20.52 0.41
CA ASN A 157 10.38 19.53 0.25
C ASN A 157 10.83 18.10 0.54
N GLY A 158 10.03 17.39 1.31
CA GLY A 158 9.98 15.93 1.37
C GLY A 158 8.96 15.34 0.39
N SER A 159 9.00 15.76 -0.88
CA SER A 159 7.97 15.43 -1.86
C SER A 159 7.86 13.93 -2.14
N LYS A 160 6.63 13.40 -2.20
CA LYS A 160 6.32 12.05 -2.66
C LYS A 160 6.21 12.06 -4.18
N LEU A 161 7.35 11.81 -4.87
CA LEU A 161 7.42 11.87 -6.33
C LEU A 161 7.08 10.56 -7.03
N LEU A 162 7.06 9.46 -6.28
CA LEU A 162 6.92 8.10 -6.80
C LEU A 162 5.78 7.39 -6.07
N ALA A 163 4.99 6.62 -6.82
CA ALA A 163 4.02 5.67 -6.26
C ALA A 163 4.06 4.36 -7.05
N ALA A 164 4.13 3.24 -6.31
CA ALA A 164 4.12 1.90 -6.87
C ALA A 164 2.69 1.31 -6.76
N PHE A 165 2.13 0.80 -7.86
CA PHE A 165 0.79 0.23 -7.92
C PHE A 165 0.59 -0.55 -9.22
N ASP A 166 -0.36 -1.45 -9.28
CA ASP A 166 -0.76 -2.16 -10.51
C ASP A 166 -1.92 -1.37 -11.16
N TYR A 167 -1.61 -0.45 -12.10
CA TYR A 167 -2.63 0.44 -12.68
C TYR A 167 -3.59 -0.26 -13.65
N ASN A 168 -3.17 -1.38 -14.22
CA ASN A 168 -3.91 -2.10 -15.24
C ASN A 168 -4.36 -3.50 -14.80
N ASN A 169 -4.19 -3.81 -13.52
CA ASN A 169 -4.58 -5.08 -12.90
C ASN A 169 -4.01 -6.31 -13.64
N ASP A 170 -2.78 -6.23 -14.18
CA ASP A 170 -2.14 -7.34 -14.91
C ASP A 170 -1.26 -8.23 -14.03
N GLY A 171 -1.09 -7.87 -12.76
CA GLY A 171 -0.29 -8.59 -11.78
C GLY A 171 1.19 -8.20 -11.81
N TRP A 172 1.54 -7.07 -12.37
CA TRP A 172 2.87 -6.47 -12.29
C TRP A 172 2.75 -5.08 -11.67
N THR A 173 3.60 -4.81 -10.70
CA THR A 173 3.60 -3.49 -10.07
C THR A 173 4.24 -2.46 -10.98
N ASP A 174 3.47 -1.45 -11.37
CA ASP A 174 3.86 -0.31 -12.19
C ASP A 174 4.38 0.84 -11.33
N LEU A 175 4.86 1.89 -11.97
CA LEU A 175 5.40 3.06 -11.29
C LEU A 175 4.80 4.35 -11.84
N LEU A 176 4.16 5.15 -10.97
CA LEU A 176 3.87 6.55 -11.24
C LEU A 176 5.08 7.39 -10.87
N ILE A 177 5.55 8.19 -11.82
CA ILE A 177 6.66 9.13 -11.65
C ILE A 177 6.18 10.56 -11.81
N ASN A 178 6.68 11.47 -10.97
CA ASN A 178 6.41 12.90 -11.04
C ASN A 178 7.66 13.70 -10.65
N GLY A 179 7.80 14.91 -11.16
CA GLY A 179 8.89 15.81 -10.78
C GLY A 179 9.47 16.61 -11.91
N SER A 180 10.62 17.25 -11.65
CA SER A 180 11.36 17.98 -12.65
C SER A 180 12.45 17.08 -13.26
N ALA A 181 12.45 16.99 -14.57
CA ALA A 181 13.47 16.28 -15.34
C ALA A 181 14.65 17.22 -15.65
N GLY A 182 15.88 16.74 -15.55
CA GLY A 182 17.10 17.49 -15.83
C GLY A 182 17.34 17.82 -17.32
N GLY A 183 16.38 17.47 -18.20
CA GLY A 183 16.39 17.71 -19.64
C GLY A 183 14.97 17.70 -20.20
N VAL A 184 14.83 18.01 -21.49
CA VAL A 184 13.53 17.94 -22.16
C VAL A 184 13.24 16.47 -22.47
N TRP A 185 12.38 15.87 -21.70
CA TRP A 185 11.77 14.59 -22.07
C TRP A 185 10.54 14.90 -22.94
N GLU A 186 10.80 15.15 -24.24
CA GLU A 186 9.80 15.66 -25.19
C GLU A 186 8.55 14.76 -25.28
N GLU A 187 8.70 13.46 -25.01
CA GLU A 187 7.61 12.48 -25.13
C GLU A 187 6.53 12.65 -24.03
N VAL A 188 6.84 13.29 -22.91
CA VAL A 188 5.94 13.41 -21.73
C VAL A 188 5.82 14.80 -21.14
N SER A 189 6.58 15.78 -21.59
CA SER A 189 6.59 17.14 -21.01
C SER A 189 5.38 18.00 -21.38
N GLY A 190 4.31 17.44 -21.90
CA GLY A 190 3.08 18.17 -22.26
C GLY A 190 3.29 19.40 -23.17
N GLY A 191 4.41 19.46 -23.90
CA GLY A 191 4.73 20.54 -24.83
C GLY A 191 5.15 21.87 -24.21
N THR A 192 5.32 21.96 -22.89
CA THR A 192 5.67 23.23 -22.21
C THR A 192 7.17 23.54 -22.19
N GLY A 193 8.02 22.60 -22.61
CA GLY A 193 9.47 22.79 -22.72
C GLY A 193 10.23 22.99 -21.39
N GLN A 194 9.58 22.79 -20.26
CA GLN A 194 10.10 23.12 -18.92
C GLN A 194 10.60 21.90 -18.12
N GLY A 195 10.63 20.71 -18.73
CA GLY A 195 11.20 19.54 -18.06
C GLY A 195 10.40 18.99 -16.88
N ARG A 196 9.12 19.31 -16.73
CA ARG A 196 8.25 18.70 -15.73
C ARG A 196 7.55 17.49 -16.29
N VAL A 197 7.52 16.41 -15.51
CA VAL A 197 7.04 15.10 -15.90
C VAL A 197 6.02 14.59 -14.89
N CYS A 198 4.93 14.02 -15.37
CA CYS A 198 4.09 13.08 -14.66
C CYS A 198 3.74 11.96 -15.64
N ALA A 199 4.10 10.73 -15.32
CA ALA A 199 3.93 9.60 -16.24
C ALA A 199 3.79 8.28 -15.49
N ILE A 200 3.14 7.31 -16.14
CA ILE A 200 3.13 5.91 -15.71
C ILE A 200 4.18 5.15 -16.51
N MET A 201 5.05 4.47 -15.80
CA MET A 201 5.98 3.48 -16.33
C MET A 201 5.37 2.09 -16.06
N LYS A 202 4.83 1.49 -17.12
CA LYS A 202 4.22 0.16 -17.07
C LYS A 202 5.28 -0.91 -16.92
N ASN A 203 5.12 -1.80 -15.95
CA ASN A 203 5.98 -2.96 -15.80
C ASN A 203 5.55 -4.09 -16.75
N VAL A 204 6.43 -4.49 -17.63
CA VAL A 204 6.21 -5.58 -18.58
C VAL A 204 7.20 -6.70 -18.29
N GLY A 205 6.82 -7.56 -17.31
CA GLY A 205 7.62 -8.73 -16.98
C GLY A 205 8.97 -8.44 -16.33
N GLY A 206 9.09 -7.35 -15.56
CA GLY A 206 10.34 -6.93 -14.91
C GLY A 206 11.12 -5.87 -15.68
N SER A 207 10.51 -5.23 -16.67
CA SER A 207 11.05 -4.09 -17.43
C SER A 207 9.97 -3.02 -17.54
N PHE A 208 10.37 -1.75 -17.70
CA PHE A 208 9.42 -0.66 -17.75
C PHE A 208 9.24 -0.08 -19.15
N GLU A 209 8.01 0.23 -19.52
CA GLU A 209 7.62 0.92 -20.74
C GLU A 209 6.79 2.17 -20.41
N LEU A 210 7.02 3.27 -21.13
CA LEU A 210 6.25 4.50 -20.94
C LEU A 210 4.83 4.37 -21.49
N VAL A 211 3.82 4.67 -20.66
CA VAL A 211 2.44 4.84 -21.12
C VAL A 211 2.29 6.20 -21.78
N LYS A 212 2.01 6.23 -23.10
CA LYS A 212 1.92 7.45 -23.91
C LYS A 212 0.48 7.96 -24.00
N ASN A 213 0.31 9.28 -23.84
CA ASN A 213 -0.97 9.96 -23.99
C ASN A 213 -2.13 9.34 -23.17
N PRO A 214 -1.94 9.07 -21.88
CA PRO A 214 -2.93 8.34 -21.08
C PRO A 214 -4.21 9.14 -20.87
N VAL A 215 -4.18 10.48 -20.92
CA VAL A 215 -5.39 11.29 -20.69
C VAL A 215 -6.25 11.31 -21.93
N ASN A 216 -7.41 10.66 -21.86
CA ASN A 216 -8.35 10.47 -22.97
C ASN A 216 -7.72 9.91 -24.27
N GLY A 217 -6.56 9.25 -24.15
CA GLY A 217 -5.82 8.70 -25.30
C GLY A 217 -5.13 9.75 -26.20
N THR A 218 -5.08 11.02 -25.80
CA THR A 218 -4.58 12.13 -26.62
C THR A 218 -3.59 13.04 -25.93
N GLU A 219 -3.57 13.08 -24.59
CA GLU A 219 -2.77 14.00 -23.79
C GLU A 219 -1.99 13.25 -22.71
N ASN A 220 -0.87 13.82 -22.28
CA ASN A 220 -0.14 13.35 -21.10
C ASN A 220 -0.72 13.95 -19.82
N PHE A 221 -0.41 13.33 -18.68
CA PHE A 221 -0.71 13.92 -17.38
C PHE A 221 -0.03 15.26 -17.20
N ILE A 222 -0.59 16.10 -16.32
CA ILE A 222 0.05 17.38 -16.00
C ILE A 222 1.37 17.11 -15.25
N GLY A 223 2.48 17.55 -15.82
CA GLY A 223 3.78 17.51 -15.16
C GLY A 223 3.92 18.64 -14.14
N VAL A 224 4.28 18.34 -12.92
CA VAL A 224 4.45 19.32 -11.83
C VAL A 224 5.74 19.04 -11.05
N ASN A 225 6.19 20.02 -10.26
CA ASN A 225 7.30 19.85 -9.32
C ASN A 225 6.95 20.36 -7.92
N GLY A 226 7.75 20.00 -6.94
CA GLY A 226 7.61 20.47 -5.57
C GLY A 226 6.27 20.12 -4.90
N GLY A 227 5.64 19.06 -5.33
CA GLY A 227 4.40 18.55 -4.81
C GLY A 227 4.44 17.04 -4.56
N SER A 228 3.31 16.37 -4.72
CA SER A 228 3.17 14.93 -4.45
C SER A 228 2.28 14.23 -5.45
N VAL A 229 2.37 12.91 -5.45
CA VAL A 229 1.42 11.99 -6.10
C VAL A 229 0.90 10.99 -5.08
N ASP A 230 -0.36 10.58 -5.24
CA ASP A 230 -0.91 9.45 -4.50
C ASP A 230 -1.92 8.68 -5.37
N VAL A 231 -2.22 7.43 -4.99
CA VAL A 231 -3.03 6.50 -5.78
C VAL A 231 -4.06 5.78 -4.90
N ALA A 232 -5.28 5.63 -5.42
CA ALA A 232 -6.37 4.89 -4.77
C ALA A 232 -7.47 4.57 -5.78
N ASP A 233 -8.24 3.52 -5.56
CA ASP A 233 -9.54 3.31 -6.21
C ASP A 233 -10.59 4.16 -5.46
N PHE A 234 -10.70 5.47 -5.84
CA PHE A 234 -11.54 6.41 -5.10
C PHE A 234 -13.05 6.22 -5.36
N ASN A 235 -13.41 5.59 -6.46
CA ASN A 235 -14.81 5.37 -6.84
C ASN A 235 -15.27 3.90 -6.71
N ASN A 236 -14.40 3.04 -6.20
CA ASN A 236 -14.65 1.61 -5.96
C ASN A 236 -15.04 0.83 -7.24
N ASP A 237 -14.50 1.24 -8.41
CA ASP A 237 -14.75 0.56 -9.69
C ASP A 237 -13.76 -0.60 -9.96
N GLY A 238 -12.71 -0.73 -9.16
CA GLY A 238 -11.70 -1.79 -9.22
C GLY A 238 -10.45 -1.38 -10.00
N TRP A 239 -10.33 -0.12 -10.42
CA TRP A 239 -9.15 0.44 -11.08
C TRP A 239 -8.53 1.51 -10.19
N ILE A 240 -7.22 1.45 -10.03
CA ILE A 240 -6.52 2.44 -9.21
C ILE A 240 -6.42 3.76 -9.96
N ASP A 241 -6.93 4.81 -9.35
CA ASP A 241 -6.91 6.21 -9.79
C ASP A 241 -5.69 6.94 -9.21
N MET A 242 -5.50 8.22 -9.57
CA MET A 242 -4.37 8.99 -9.07
C MET A 242 -4.69 10.47 -8.85
N VAL A 243 -4.07 11.05 -7.82
CA VAL A 243 -4.03 12.50 -7.59
C VAL A 243 -2.61 13.01 -7.77
N VAL A 244 -2.48 14.13 -8.47
CA VAL A 244 -1.19 14.80 -8.76
C VAL A 244 -1.29 16.25 -8.33
N THR A 245 -0.34 16.68 -7.52
CA THR A 245 -0.28 18.06 -7.02
C THR A 245 1.11 18.64 -7.16
N GLY A 246 1.21 19.95 -7.40
CA GLY A 246 2.49 20.65 -7.42
C GLY A 246 2.45 21.97 -8.16
N TYR A 247 3.64 22.49 -8.49
CA TYR A 247 3.82 23.71 -9.24
C TYR A 247 3.92 23.43 -10.75
N HIS A 248 3.09 24.13 -11.52
CA HIS A 248 3.13 24.17 -12.98
C HIS A 248 3.34 25.60 -13.46
N ASP A 249 4.08 25.84 -14.54
CA ASP A 249 4.43 27.19 -14.97
C ASP A 249 3.22 28.04 -15.33
N THR A 250 2.23 27.45 -16.00
CA THR A 250 1.02 28.15 -16.42
C THR A 250 0.02 28.31 -15.27
N TYR A 251 -0.22 27.23 -14.53
CA TYR A 251 -1.28 27.18 -13.51
C TYR A 251 -0.80 27.56 -12.11
N LYS A 252 0.53 27.62 -11.89
CA LYS A 252 1.16 27.80 -10.58
C LYS A 252 0.87 26.60 -9.66
N SER A 253 0.27 26.81 -8.50
CA SER A 253 -0.24 25.71 -7.70
C SER A 253 -1.41 25.02 -8.40
N VAL A 254 -1.39 23.70 -8.54
CA VAL A 254 -2.43 22.91 -9.20
C VAL A 254 -2.52 21.53 -8.58
N THR A 255 -3.76 21.03 -8.43
CA THR A 255 -4.07 19.63 -8.11
C THR A 255 -5.01 19.08 -9.17
N LYS A 256 -4.74 17.87 -9.62
CA LYS A 256 -5.56 17.14 -10.60
C LYS A 256 -5.83 15.74 -10.06
N LEU A 257 -7.09 15.32 -10.16
CA LEU A 257 -7.53 13.96 -9.95
C LEU A 257 -7.80 13.30 -11.30
N TYR A 258 -7.23 12.14 -11.53
CA TYR A 258 -7.42 11.37 -12.76
C TYR A 258 -8.03 10.02 -12.43
N LYS A 259 -9.21 9.76 -13.01
CA LYS A 259 -9.89 8.47 -12.95
C LYS A 259 -9.32 7.53 -14.00
N ASN A 260 -8.98 6.33 -13.60
CA ASN A 260 -8.57 5.24 -14.48
C ASN A 260 -9.78 4.61 -15.19
N ASN A 261 -9.74 4.50 -16.50
CA ASN A 261 -10.84 3.94 -17.29
C ASN A 261 -10.71 2.41 -17.52
N GLY A 262 -9.65 1.77 -17.01
CA GLY A 262 -9.40 0.33 -17.15
C GLY A 262 -9.01 -0.13 -18.57
N ASN A 263 -8.49 0.78 -19.39
CA ASN A 263 -8.11 0.51 -20.78
C ASN A 263 -6.85 1.28 -21.20
N ASP A 264 -5.90 1.43 -20.30
CA ASP A 264 -4.67 2.24 -20.44
C ASP A 264 -4.95 3.74 -20.65
N THR A 265 -6.17 4.22 -20.37
CA THR A 265 -6.50 5.64 -20.41
C THR A 265 -7.07 6.13 -19.09
N PHE A 266 -6.97 7.45 -18.89
CA PHE A 266 -7.48 8.15 -17.72
C PHE A 266 -8.35 9.33 -18.14
N THR A 267 -9.28 9.72 -17.28
CA THR A 267 -10.12 10.91 -17.46
C THR A 267 -9.87 11.86 -16.30
N GLU A 268 -9.60 13.15 -16.57
CA GLU A 268 -9.52 14.17 -15.53
C GLU A 268 -10.90 14.35 -14.88
N VAL A 269 -10.98 14.21 -13.56
CA VAL A 269 -12.17 14.51 -12.76
C VAL A 269 -12.21 16.01 -12.54
N THR A 270 -13.25 16.67 -13.05
CA THR A 270 -13.38 18.13 -13.02
C THR A 270 -14.49 18.57 -12.05
N GLY A 271 -14.49 19.85 -11.67
CA GLY A 271 -15.52 20.42 -10.79
C GLY A 271 -15.20 20.34 -9.30
N ILE A 272 -14.03 19.81 -8.93
CA ILE A 272 -13.53 19.85 -7.55
C ILE A 272 -12.77 21.16 -7.36
N ASP A 273 -13.07 21.89 -6.28
CA ASP A 273 -12.41 23.18 -5.96
C ASP A 273 -11.08 22.95 -5.22
N PHE A 274 -10.15 22.23 -5.87
CA PHE A 274 -8.81 22.05 -5.35
C PHE A 274 -8.05 23.38 -5.27
N VAL A 275 -7.30 23.57 -4.19
CA VAL A 275 -6.45 24.76 -4.03
C VAL A 275 -5.17 24.60 -4.84
N GLY A 276 -4.56 23.43 -4.80
CA GLY A 276 -3.23 23.16 -5.33
C GLY A 276 -2.11 23.75 -4.47
N HIS A 277 -0.99 23.08 -4.42
CA HIS A 277 0.13 23.54 -3.59
C HIS A 277 1.48 23.30 -4.24
N GLN A 278 2.47 24.01 -3.71
CA GLN A 278 3.89 23.64 -3.74
C GLN A 278 4.36 23.52 -2.30
N GLN A 279 5.34 22.67 -2.03
CA GLN A 279 5.84 22.43 -0.68
C GLN A 279 4.73 21.90 0.26
N GLY A 280 4.19 20.76 -0.07
CA GLY A 280 3.15 20.10 0.69
C GLY A 280 2.92 18.67 0.23
N GLU A 281 1.88 18.06 0.74
CA GLU A 281 1.49 16.69 0.40
C GLU A 281 -0.03 16.62 0.20
N THR A 282 -0.46 15.87 -0.81
CA THR A 282 -1.86 15.49 -1.04
C THR A 282 -1.92 13.98 -0.97
N ALA A 283 -2.90 13.46 -0.24
CA ALA A 283 -3.06 12.03 -0.04
C ALA A 283 -4.53 11.62 0.01
N PHE A 284 -4.79 10.37 -0.31
CA PHE A 284 -6.07 9.73 -0.06
C PHE A 284 -6.20 9.31 1.41
N ILE A 285 -7.40 9.40 1.95
CA ILE A 285 -7.77 9.03 3.32
C ILE A 285 -9.27 8.70 3.33
N ASP A 286 -9.69 7.67 4.05
CA ASP A 286 -11.11 7.41 4.33
C ASP A 286 -11.39 7.96 5.75
N VAL A 287 -11.94 9.20 5.81
CA VAL A 287 -12.11 9.89 7.10
C VAL A 287 -13.39 9.51 7.83
N ASN A 288 -14.38 8.97 7.10
CA ASN A 288 -15.69 8.65 7.64
C ASN A 288 -16.00 7.15 7.68
N ASN A 289 -14.99 6.32 7.30
CA ASN A 289 -15.08 4.86 7.26
C ASN A 289 -16.22 4.33 6.37
N ASP A 290 -16.53 5.04 5.27
CA ASP A 290 -17.56 4.62 4.33
C ASP A 290 -17.03 3.72 3.19
N GLY A 291 -15.70 3.50 3.17
CA GLY A 291 -15.01 2.67 2.19
C GLY A 291 -14.61 3.40 0.91
N TYR A 292 -14.97 4.68 0.76
CA TYR A 292 -14.53 5.52 -0.35
C TYR A 292 -13.37 6.42 0.09
N ALA A 293 -12.41 6.59 -0.77
CA ALA A 293 -11.27 7.44 -0.44
C ALA A 293 -11.63 8.91 -0.60
N ASP A 294 -11.46 9.67 0.48
CA ASP A 294 -11.47 11.13 0.55
C ASP A 294 -10.09 11.68 0.19
N ILE A 295 -9.93 13.00 0.10
CA ILE A 295 -8.65 13.64 -0.21
C ILE A 295 -8.31 14.68 0.85
N ILE A 296 -7.10 14.58 1.40
CA ILE A 296 -6.50 15.64 2.22
C ILE A 296 -5.41 16.35 1.42
N GLU A 297 -5.42 17.69 1.43
CA GLU A 297 -4.47 18.54 0.73
C GLU A 297 -3.86 19.54 1.72
N ILE A 298 -2.55 19.47 1.92
CA ILE A 298 -1.81 20.37 2.80
C ILE A 298 -0.62 20.98 2.06
N GLY A 299 -0.33 22.27 2.30
CA GLY A 299 0.83 22.87 1.66
C GLY A 299 0.75 24.39 1.58
N ARG A 300 1.42 24.97 0.57
CA ARG A 300 1.42 26.41 0.30
C ARG A 300 0.85 26.73 -1.07
N ASP A 301 -0.13 27.60 -1.10
CA ASP A 301 -0.74 28.12 -2.33
C ASP A 301 0.09 29.25 -2.93
N VAL A 302 0.78 28.96 -4.03
CA VAL A 302 1.57 29.95 -4.78
C VAL A 302 0.65 31.00 -5.42
N ASN A 303 -0.59 30.63 -5.78
CA ASN A 303 -1.58 31.53 -6.37
C ASN A 303 -2.08 32.57 -5.38
N ASN A 304 -2.00 32.26 -4.07
CA ASN A 304 -2.41 33.15 -2.99
C ASN A 304 -1.21 33.62 -2.13
N GLY A 305 -0.12 34.01 -2.78
CA GLY A 305 1.03 34.60 -2.10
C GLY A 305 1.76 33.68 -1.13
N TRP A 306 1.78 32.38 -1.40
CA TRP A 306 2.39 31.35 -0.56
C TRP A 306 1.66 31.13 0.78
N ALA A 307 0.36 31.41 0.83
CA ALA A 307 -0.45 31.13 2.01
C ALA A 307 -0.44 29.62 2.31
N ALA A 308 -0.20 29.28 3.55
CA ALA A 308 -0.33 27.90 4.01
C ALA A 308 -1.79 27.51 4.19
N PHE A 309 -2.13 26.26 3.90
CA PHE A 309 -3.49 25.76 4.05
C PHE A 309 -3.51 24.24 4.32
N GLY A 310 -4.64 23.78 4.84
CA GLY A 310 -5.05 22.37 4.85
C GLY A 310 -6.50 22.29 4.45
N LYS A 311 -6.83 21.33 3.60
CA LYS A 311 -8.18 21.11 3.07
C LYS A 311 -8.52 19.64 3.10
N LEU A 312 -9.78 19.36 3.43
CA LEU A 312 -10.39 18.04 3.32
C LEU A 312 -11.49 18.07 2.26
N TYR A 313 -11.46 17.12 1.36
CA TYR A 313 -12.48 16.91 0.33
C TYR A 313 -13.11 15.54 0.56
N VAL A 314 -14.36 15.51 1.05
CA VAL A 314 -15.10 14.28 1.34
C VAL A 314 -15.74 13.76 0.06
N ASN A 315 -15.55 12.50 -0.22
CA ASN A 315 -16.08 11.79 -1.39
C ASN A 315 -17.60 11.58 -1.24
N ASN A 316 -18.38 12.01 -2.23
CA ASN A 316 -19.84 11.85 -2.21
C ASN A 316 -20.30 10.50 -2.80
N GLN A 317 -19.38 9.56 -3.13
CA GLN A 317 -19.65 8.25 -3.72
C GLN A 317 -20.25 8.30 -5.15
N ASP A 318 -20.18 9.44 -5.81
CA ASP A 318 -20.69 9.68 -7.16
C ASP A 318 -19.66 10.39 -8.06
N GLU A 319 -18.36 10.23 -7.76
CA GLU A 319 -17.22 10.87 -8.42
C GLU A 319 -17.16 12.40 -8.19
N THR A 320 -17.95 12.93 -7.26
CA THR A 320 -17.86 14.31 -6.79
C THR A 320 -17.33 14.38 -5.36
N PHE A 321 -16.84 15.54 -4.98
CA PHE A 321 -16.30 15.78 -3.64
C PHE A 321 -16.89 17.05 -3.03
N THR A 322 -17.13 16.99 -1.73
CA THR A 322 -17.53 18.15 -0.94
C THR A 322 -16.37 18.63 -0.09
N ARG A 323 -15.95 19.87 -0.27
CA ARG A 323 -14.93 20.49 0.59
C ARG A 323 -15.52 20.74 1.98
N HIS A 324 -14.83 20.24 3.00
CA HIS A 324 -15.26 20.32 4.38
C HIS A 324 -14.54 21.47 5.10
N GLU A 325 -15.18 22.62 5.23
CA GLU A 325 -14.54 23.84 5.76
C GLU A 325 -14.18 23.74 7.26
N GLU A 326 -14.96 22.99 8.04
CA GLU A 326 -14.73 22.83 9.49
C GLU A 326 -13.47 22.01 9.81
N ALA A 327 -13.04 21.16 8.86
CA ALA A 327 -11.77 20.42 8.97
C ALA A 327 -10.56 21.28 8.56
N GLU A 328 -10.77 22.52 8.13
CA GLU A 328 -9.70 23.41 7.76
C GLU A 328 -8.86 23.75 8.99
N THR A 329 -7.63 23.34 8.95
CA THR A 329 -6.67 23.58 10.03
C THR A 329 -5.90 24.86 9.75
N ASN A 330 -5.53 25.58 10.82
CA ASN A 330 -4.62 26.71 10.70
C ASN A 330 -3.21 26.19 10.48
N PHE A 331 -2.86 25.86 9.25
CA PHE A 331 -1.51 25.53 8.85
C PHE A 331 -0.70 26.79 8.61
N PHE A 332 0.53 26.78 9.09
CA PHE A 332 1.48 27.82 8.83
C PHE A 332 2.77 27.19 8.30
N GLY A 333 3.02 27.27 7.00
CA GLY A 333 4.32 26.95 6.46
C GLY A 333 4.32 25.99 5.26
N GLY A 334 5.46 25.88 4.59
CA GLY A 334 5.74 24.93 3.52
C GLY A 334 6.62 23.79 4.00
N GLY A 335 6.88 22.83 3.13
CA GLY A 335 7.68 21.67 3.45
C GLY A 335 6.94 20.70 4.39
N CYS A 336 5.63 20.59 4.25
CA CYS A 336 4.78 19.76 5.09
C CYS A 336 5.02 18.28 4.81
N ALA A 337 5.06 17.48 5.88
CA ALA A 337 5.00 16.03 5.84
C ALA A 337 3.64 15.58 6.39
N LEU A 338 3.12 14.50 5.83
CA LEU A 338 1.84 13.89 6.17
C LEU A 338 2.03 12.40 6.44
N ALA A 339 1.44 11.89 7.54
CA ALA A 339 1.28 10.46 7.78
C ALA A 339 -0.18 10.18 8.16
N ILE A 340 -0.73 9.07 7.69
CA ILE A 340 -2.15 8.70 7.85
C ILE A 340 -2.24 7.30 8.44
N GLY A 341 -3.15 7.08 9.40
CA GLY A 341 -3.45 5.79 10.03
C GLY A 341 -4.17 5.95 11.35
N ASP A 342 -4.77 4.89 11.85
CA ASP A 342 -5.42 4.85 13.18
C ASP A 342 -4.34 4.76 14.26
N VAL A 343 -3.90 5.92 14.76
CA VAL A 343 -2.79 6.00 15.72
C VAL A 343 -3.22 5.81 17.17
N ASN A 344 -4.51 5.98 17.45
CA ASN A 344 -5.08 5.84 18.80
C ASN A 344 -5.91 4.57 18.99
N ASN A 345 -6.01 3.72 17.98
CA ASN A 345 -6.76 2.46 17.93
C ASN A 345 -8.27 2.63 18.22
N ASP A 346 -8.88 3.70 17.70
CA ASP A 346 -10.32 3.92 17.77
C ASP A 346 -11.08 3.49 16.49
N GLY A 347 -10.36 2.99 15.49
CA GLY A 347 -10.88 2.51 14.23
C GLY A 347 -11.03 3.58 13.16
N LEU A 348 -10.66 4.84 13.44
CA LEU A 348 -10.73 5.95 12.50
C LEU A 348 -9.33 6.32 11.99
N ASN A 349 -9.22 6.72 10.73
CA ASN A 349 -7.97 7.24 10.23
C ASN A 349 -7.69 8.64 10.77
N ASP A 350 -6.64 8.75 11.56
CA ASP A 350 -6.04 10.00 12.01
C ASP A 350 -5.00 10.49 10.99
N TYR A 351 -4.49 11.70 11.17
CA TYR A 351 -3.31 12.12 10.46
C TYR A 351 -2.35 12.95 11.31
N PHE A 352 -1.07 12.83 11.00
CA PHE A 352 -0.01 13.66 11.53
C PHE A 352 0.50 14.60 10.46
N MET A 353 0.83 15.82 10.85
CA MET A 353 1.41 16.80 9.95
C MET A 353 2.51 17.62 10.62
N THR A 354 3.49 18.02 9.82
CA THR A 354 4.52 18.96 10.24
C THR A 354 5.04 19.77 9.05
N GLY A 355 5.59 20.94 9.31
CA GLY A 355 6.10 21.82 8.25
C GLY A 355 6.74 23.07 8.81
N TRP A 356 7.06 24.01 7.92
CA TRP A 356 7.71 25.26 8.26
C TRP A 356 6.86 26.11 9.22
N ASN A 357 7.44 26.56 10.35
CA ASN A 357 6.77 27.34 11.40
C ASN A 357 5.52 26.69 11.99
N THR A 358 5.38 25.38 11.84
CA THR A 358 4.24 24.61 12.34
C THR A 358 4.74 23.66 13.41
N ASN A 359 4.06 23.57 14.53
CA ASN A 359 4.32 22.51 15.49
C ASN A 359 3.91 21.18 14.86
N ALA A 360 4.67 20.14 15.14
CA ALA A 360 4.26 18.79 14.85
C ALA A 360 2.90 18.51 15.51
N THR A 361 1.93 18.12 14.73
CA THR A 361 0.53 18.11 15.18
C THR A 361 -0.15 16.81 14.77
N PHE A 362 -0.76 16.14 15.73
CA PHE A 362 -1.73 15.09 15.47
C PHE A 362 -3.12 15.68 15.31
N MET A 363 -3.85 15.13 14.37
CA MET A 363 -5.25 15.42 14.11
C MET A 363 -6.04 14.13 14.31
N TYR A 364 -6.57 13.94 15.51
CA TYR A 364 -7.39 12.78 15.85
C TYR A 364 -8.79 12.94 15.26
N ASN A 365 -9.20 11.95 14.50
CA ASN A 365 -10.50 11.92 13.84
C ASN A 365 -11.62 11.68 14.86
N ASN A 366 -12.69 12.47 14.81
CA ASN A 366 -13.84 12.34 15.71
C ASN A 366 -14.99 11.51 15.10
N GLY A 367 -14.85 11.01 13.86
CA GLY A 367 -15.87 10.21 13.17
C GLY A 367 -17.01 11.01 12.53
N ASP A 368 -16.95 12.33 12.56
CA ASP A 368 -17.96 13.24 11.99
C ASP A 368 -17.37 14.25 10.98
N ASN A 369 -16.25 13.88 10.36
CA ASN A 369 -15.42 14.73 9.50
C ASN A 369 -14.76 15.91 10.22
N SER A 370 -14.76 15.92 11.54
CA SER A 370 -14.02 16.86 12.36
C SER A 370 -12.81 16.21 13.03
N PHE A 371 -11.85 17.03 13.47
CA PHE A 371 -10.64 16.54 14.11
C PHE A 371 -10.34 17.26 15.40
N THR A 372 -9.84 16.52 16.37
CA THR A 372 -9.27 17.09 17.59
C THR A 372 -7.77 17.27 17.42
N LYS A 373 -7.30 18.51 17.46
CA LYS A 373 -5.90 18.87 17.33
C LYS A 373 -5.14 18.61 18.63
N GLN A 374 -4.01 17.92 18.52
CA GLN A 374 -3.02 17.80 19.60
C GLN A 374 -1.63 18.14 19.06
N GLU A 375 -0.98 19.14 19.64
CA GLU A 375 0.41 19.41 19.33
C GLU A 375 1.30 18.33 19.96
N LEU A 376 2.20 17.77 19.16
CA LEU A 376 3.22 16.87 19.66
C LEU A 376 4.16 17.66 20.60
N ILE A 377 4.32 17.18 21.80
CA ILE A 377 5.29 17.71 22.74
C ILE A 377 6.46 16.72 22.75
N PRO A 378 7.67 17.18 22.58
CA PRO A 378 8.19 18.56 22.71
C PRO A 378 8.34 19.27 21.34
N ASP A 379 8.70 20.55 21.38
CA ASP A 379 9.16 21.39 20.25
C ASP A 379 10.16 20.70 19.29
N ASP A 380 10.69 19.57 19.69
CA ASP A 380 11.72 18.76 19.04
C ASP A 380 11.28 18.09 17.76
N ALA A 381 9.98 17.75 17.63
CA ALA A 381 9.46 17.05 16.45
C ALA A 381 9.04 18.01 15.31
N ARG A 382 9.25 19.30 15.47
CA ARG A 382 9.04 20.25 14.36
C ARG A 382 10.08 20.03 13.28
N CYS A 383 9.64 19.68 12.09
CA CYS A 383 10.52 19.58 10.95
C CYS A 383 9.86 20.12 9.69
N ARG A 384 10.68 20.55 8.73
CA ARG A 384 10.29 20.93 7.38
C ARG A 384 11.18 20.26 6.37
N GLY A 385 10.72 20.14 5.16
CA GLY A 385 11.53 19.58 4.08
C GLY A 385 11.88 18.11 4.29
N GLY A 386 11.17 17.40 5.16
CA GLY A 386 11.36 16.00 5.46
C GLY A 386 10.12 15.17 5.19
N SER A 387 10.01 14.02 5.83
CA SER A 387 8.82 13.17 5.76
C SER A 387 8.45 12.61 7.13
N ALA A 388 7.21 12.17 7.26
CA ALA A 388 6.69 11.41 8.38
C ALA A 388 6.04 10.13 7.84
N THR A 389 6.13 9.03 8.58
CA THR A 389 5.56 7.75 8.19
C THR A 389 5.08 7.02 9.43
N PHE A 390 3.81 6.61 9.45
CA PHE A 390 3.34 5.65 10.44
C PHE A 390 3.77 4.25 10.03
N VAL A 391 4.17 3.46 11.01
CA VAL A 391 4.71 2.10 10.84
C VAL A 391 4.59 1.36 12.17
N ASN A 392 4.27 0.08 12.15
CA ASN A 392 4.33 -0.77 13.36
C ASN A 392 5.73 -1.40 13.43
N ILE A 393 6.65 -0.79 14.18
CA ILE A 393 8.07 -1.19 14.21
C ILE A 393 8.28 -2.39 15.12
N ASP A 394 7.68 -2.38 16.31
CA ASP A 394 7.91 -3.41 17.33
C ASP A 394 6.78 -4.46 17.41
N ASN A 395 5.83 -4.40 16.49
CA ASN A 395 4.70 -5.33 16.37
C ASN A 395 3.83 -5.44 17.65
N ASP A 396 3.70 -4.33 18.38
CA ASP A 396 2.89 -4.29 19.62
C ASP A 396 1.42 -3.95 19.39
N GLY A 397 1.01 -3.70 18.14
CA GLY A 397 -0.37 -3.38 17.75
C GLY A 397 -0.72 -1.89 17.88
N PHE A 398 0.28 -1.03 17.98
CA PHE A 398 0.15 0.41 17.87
C PHE A 398 1.01 0.92 16.71
N LEU A 399 0.53 1.94 16.01
CA LEU A 399 1.33 2.58 14.96
C LEU A 399 2.37 3.50 15.59
N ASP A 400 3.64 3.19 15.36
CA ASP A 400 4.79 4.03 15.63
C ASP A 400 4.97 5.08 14.53
N MET A 401 5.95 5.96 14.66
CA MET A 401 6.22 6.99 13.67
C MET A 401 7.71 7.22 13.49
N GLY A 402 8.16 7.23 12.22
CA GLY A 402 9.40 7.85 11.83
C GLY A 402 9.17 9.29 11.39
N ILE A 403 10.07 10.20 11.79
CA ILE A 403 10.02 11.60 11.37
C ILE A 403 11.44 12.13 11.17
N PHE A 404 11.67 12.81 10.05
CA PHE A 404 12.90 13.54 9.82
C PHE A 404 12.67 14.86 9.10
N GLY A 405 13.66 15.76 9.14
CA GLY A 405 13.63 17.03 8.43
C GLY A 405 14.53 18.09 9.07
N TYR A 406 14.34 19.34 8.68
CA TYR A 406 15.05 20.50 9.23
C TYR A 406 14.23 21.19 10.31
N ARG A 407 14.85 21.53 11.44
CA ARG A 407 14.26 22.29 12.53
C ARG A 407 14.70 23.76 12.49
N ASP A 408 13.73 24.68 12.48
CA ASP A 408 14.02 26.12 12.59
C ASP A 408 14.44 26.48 14.03
N GLY A 409 15.51 27.27 14.15
CA GLY A 409 16.06 27.70 15.45
C GLY A 409 17.01 26.69 16.11
N GLY A 410 17.38 25.64 15.39
CA GLY A 410 18.10 24.50 15.90
C GLY A 410 19.43 24.81 16.56
N GLY A 411 19.70 24.13 17.67
CA GLY A 411 21.00 24.05 18.33
C GLY A 411 21.39 25.22 19.24
N ALA A 412 20.56 26.26 19.31
CA ALA A 412 20.85 27.40 20.20
C ALA A 412 20.38 27.19 21.64
N ASP A 413 19.48 26.26 21.87
CA ASP A 413 18.71 26.15 23.10
C ASP A 413 19.38 25.24 24.15
N GLY A 414 20.51 24.64 23.83
CA GLY A 414 21.28 23.82 24.76
C GLY A 414 20.63 22.48 25.11
N ASP A 415 19.58 22.07 24.37
CA ASP A 415 18.85 20.82 24.56
C ASP A 415 19.57 19.58 23.99
N GLY A 416 20.66 19.78 23.28
CA GLY A 416 21.49 18.72 22.69
C GLY A 416 20.89 18.07 21.44
N LEU A 417 19.79 18.62 20.89
CA LEU A 417 18.99 17.99 19.83
C LEU A 417 19.35 18.52 18.45
N GLY A 418 20.34 18.95 18.03
CA GLY A 418 20.76 19.32 16.67
C GLY A 418 19.71 20.05 15.83
N SER A 419 20.13 20.58 14.71
CA SER A 419 19.25 21.32 13.77
C SER A 419 18.41 20.42 12.85
N TRP A 420 18.63 19.11 12.91
CA TRP A 420 18.11 18.13 11.94
C TRP A 420 17.58 16.92 12.69
N PRO A 421 16.29 16.94 13.15
CA PRO A 421 15.70 15.76 13.79
C PRO A 421 15.56 14.63 12.78
N ASP A 422 15.90 13.43 13.22
CA ASP A 422 15.63 12.16 12.59
C ASP A 422 15.39 11.15 13.72
N TYR A 423 14.12 10.89 14.00
CA TYR A 423 13.70 10.14 15.18
C TYR A 423 12.71 9.05 14.84
N ILE A 424 12.73 8.02 15.67
CA ILE A 424 11.65 7.07 15.82
C ILE A 424 10.88 7.41 17.09
N LEU A 425 9.57 7.45 16.98
CA LEU A 425 8.63 7.62 18.08
C LEU A 425 7.83 6.34 18.23
N PHE A 426 8.05 5.63 19.33
CA PHE A 426 7.24 4.47 19.68
C PHE A 426 5.95 4.91 20.35
N ASN A 427 4.84 4.40 19.86
CA ASN A 427 3.53 4.57 20.46
C ASN A 427 3.35 3.53 21.59
N ARG A 428 3.20 3.98 22.81
CA ARG A 428 3.04 3.10 23.97
C ARG A 428 1.57 2.98 24.41
N GLY A 429 0.65 3.38 23.54
CA GLY A 429 -0.77 3.44 23.89
C GLY A 429 -1.06 4.39 25.04
N ASN A 430 -2.28 4.30 25.56
CA ASN A 430 -2.74 5.03 26.76
C ASN A 430 -3.39 4.05 27.75
N ASP A 431 -3.53 4.48 29.01
CA ASP A 431 -4.27 3.72 30.02
C ASP A 431 -5.70 3.43 29.52
N GLY A 432 -5.99 2.16 29.27
CA GLY A 432 -7.31 1.69 28.84
C GLY A 432 -7.50 1.54 27.32
N VAL A 433 -6.52 1.93 26.51
CA VAL A 433 -6.53 1.62 25.07
C VAL A 433 -5.98 0.21 24.86
N ILE A 434 -6.73 -0.59 24.13
CA ILE A 434 -6.33 -1.98 23.79
C ILE A 434 -5.49 -1.93 22.51
N ALA A 435 -4.40 -2.70 22.49
CA ALA A 435 -3.64 -2.90 21.26
C ALA A 435 -4.57 -3.44 20.15
N ASN A 436 -4.45 -2.89 18.96
CA ASN A 436 -5.24 -3.32 17.81
C ASN A 436 -5.02 -4.80 17.51
N ALA A 437 -6.07 -5.51 17.14
CA ALA A 437 -5.99 -6.90 16.69
C ALA A 437 -6.31 -6.97 15.22
N ALA A 438 -5.49 -7.67 14.44
CA ALA A 438 -5.71 -7.79 13.00
C ALA A 438 -7.09 -8.34 12.64
N PRO A 439 -7.70 -7.92 11.51
CA PRO A 439 -9.06 -8.29 11.10
C PRO A 439 -9.30 -9.78 11.01
N ALA A 440 -10.55 -10.21 11.05
CA ALA A 440 -10.91 -11.60 10.74
C ALA A 440 -10.54 -11.96 9.30
N ALA A 441 -10.18 -13.22 9.08
CA ALA A 441 -9.84 -13.70 7.73
C ALA A 441 -11.06 -13.59 6.78
N PRO A 442 -10.86 -13.13 5.53
CA PRO A 442 -11.90 -13.14 4.50
C PRO A 442 -12.44 -14.56 4.28
N LYS A 443 -13.75 -14.68 4.08
CA LYS A 443 -14.42 -15.98 3.89
C LYS A 443 -14.88 -16.16 2.45
N ASN A 444 -15.11 -17.42 2.08
CA ASN A 444 -15.68 -17.82 0.79
C ASN A 444 -14.91 -17.24 -0.41
N PHE A 445 -13.57 -17.15 -0.27
CA PHE A 445 -12.70 -16.66 -1.32
C PHE A 445 -12.69 -17.60 -2.52
N THR A 446 -12.99 -17.06 -3.68
CA THR A 446 -13.00 -17.74 -4.98
C THR A 446 -12.22 -16.96 -6.01
N ALA A 447 -11.55 -17.66 -6.93
CA ALA A 447 -10.89 -17.10 -8.10
C ALA A 447 -11.35 -17.87 -9.34
N ILE A 448 -12.09 -17.20 -10.22
CA ILE A 448 -12.73 -17.82 -11.37
C ILE A 448 -12.33 -17.08 -12.63
N TYR A 449 -11.82 -17.82 -13.64
CA TYR A 449 -11.49 -17.21 -14.91
C TYR A 449 -12.75 -16.91 -15.73
N ASN A 450 -12.92 -15.68 -16.14
CA ASN A 450 -13.99 -15.22 -17.02
C ASN A 450 -13.46 -15.10 -18.44
N GLU A 451 -13.88 -16.04 -19.32
CA GLU A 451 -13.43 -16.08 -20.72
C GLU A 451 -13.87 -14.85 -21.53
N ASP A 452 -15.04 -14.28 -21.22
CA ASP A 452 -15.57 -13.11 -21.93
C ASP A 452 -14.81 -11.83 -21.61
N LYS A 453 -14.33 -11.70 -20.37
CA LYS A 453 -13.53 -10.56 -19.91
C LYS A 453 -12.03 -10.77 -20.10
N GLY A 454 -11.58 -12.02 -20.19
CA GLY A 454 -10.16 -12.37 -20.24
C GLY A 454 -9.42 -12.15 -18.90
N CYS A 455 -10.11 -12.27 -17.76
CA CYS A 455 -9.53 -12.01 -16.44
C CYS A 455 -9.95 -13.09 -15.43
N TYR A 456 -9.22 -13.16 -14.32
CA TYR A 456 -9.67 -13.88 -13.13
C TYR A 456 -10.54 -12.97 -12.28
N GLU A 457 -11.76 -13.38 -11.98
CA GLU A 457 -12.66 -12.71 -11.06
C GLU A 457 -12.44 -13.26 -9.64
N LEU A 458 -11.84 -12.45 -8.77
CA LEU A 458 -11.59 -12.75 -7.38
C LEU A 458 -12.73 -12.17 -6.53
N ARG A 459 -13.36 -13.00 -5.70
CA ARG A 459 -14.54 -12.62 -4.88
C ARG A 459 -14.42 -13.23 -3.49
N TRP A 460 -14.80 -12.50 -2.46
CA TRP A 460 -14.81 -12.95 -1.07
C TRP A 460 -15.92 -12.26 -0.27
N GLU A 461 -16.20 -12.72 0.93
CA GLU A 461 -17.05 -12.01 1.87
C GLU A 461 -16.24 -10.96 2.61
N LYS A 462 -16.86 -9.80 2.91
CA LYS A 462 -16.22 -8.74 3.70
C LYS A 462 -15.73 -9.28 5.04
N ALA A 463 -14.55 -8.93 5.43
CA ALA A 463 -13.99 -9.23 6.74
C ALA A 463 -14.67 -8.39 7.83
N THR A 464 -14.43 -8.74 9.08
CA THR A 464 -14.84 -7.98 10.26
C THR A 464 -13.64 -7.73 11.15
N ASP A 465 -13.68 -6.67 11.91
CA ASP A 465 -12.62 -6.27 12.82
C ASP A 465 -13.20 -5.83 14.16
N ASP A 466 -12.35 -5.62 15.17
CA ASP A 466 -12.75 -5.16 16.52
C ASP A 466 -12.90 -3.63 16.57
N THR A 467 -12.15 -2.88 15.77
CA THR A 467 -12.17 -1.40 15.76
C THR A 467 -12.55 -0.83 14.38
N THR A 468 -11.96 -1.34 13.29
CA THR A 468 -12.22 -0.84 11.94
C THR A 468 -13.54 -1.36 11.38
N PRO A 469 -14.50 -0.51 10.98
CA PRO A 469 -15.74 -0.95 10.35
C PRO A 469 -15.51 -1.76 9.08
N ALA A 470 -16.36 -2.73 8.80
CA ALA A 470 -16.21 -3.66 7.67
C ALA A 470 -16.14 -2.96 6.29
N GLU A 471 -16.72 -1.78 6.18
CA GLU A 471 -16.70 -0.92 4.98
C GLU A 471 -15.32 -0.30 4.75
N ALA A 472 -14.57 0.01 5.82
CA ALA A 472 -13.25 0.64 5.76
C ALA A 472 -12.09 -0.39 5.67
N ILE A 473 -12.36 -1.68 5.92
CA ILE A 473 -11.36 -2.74 5.76
C ILE A 473 -10.94 -2.83 4.30
N ARG A 474 -9.63 -2.84 4.06
CA ARG A 474 -9.02 -3.00 2.74
C ARG A 474 -8.44 -4.39 2.57
N TYR A 475 -8.17 -4.79 1.34
CA TYR A 475 -7.71 -6.13 1.07
C TYR A 475 -6.41 -6.13 0.27
N ASN A 476 -5.46 -6.91 0.74
CA ASN A 476 -4.25 -7.22 0.02
C ASN A 476 -4.42 -8.57 -0.71
N ILE A 477 -3.93 -8.65 -1.92
CA ILE A 477 -4.01 -9.85 -2.74
C ILE A 477 -2.60 -10.23 -3.16
N TYR A 478 -2.30 -11.53 -3.17
CA TYR A 478 -1.17 -12.01 -3.92
C TYR A 478 -1.57 -13.03 -4.98
N VAL A 479 -0.77 -13.05 -6.03
CA VAL A 479 -0.85 -14.01 -7.11
C VAL A 479 0.50 -14.71 -7.24
N LYS A 480 0.51 -16.03 -7.13
CA LYS A 480 1.72 -16.84 -7.34
C LYS A 480 1.57 -17.66 -8.60
N THR A 481 2.47 -17.44 -9.55
CA THR A 481 2.52 -18.18 -10.82
C THR A 481 3.28 -19.49 -10.70
N PRO A 482 3.09 -20.46 -11.62
CA PRO A 482 3.73 -21.77 -11.56
C PRO A 482 5.27 -21.73 -11.63
N ASP A 483 5.86 -20.71 -12.21
CA ASP A 483 7.30 -20.46 -12.24
C ASP A 483 7.85 -19.93 -10.90
N GLY A 484 6.95 -19.71 -9.92
CA GLY A 484 7.31 -19.32 -8.56
C GLY A 484 7.32 -17.83 -8.28
N LYS A 485 7.04 -17.00 -9.27
CA LYS A 485 6.89 -15.54 -9.09
C LYS A 485 5.67 -15.23 -8.24
N ILE A 486 5.80 -14.24 -7.36
CA ILE A 486 4.72 -13.81 -6.47
C ILE A 486 4.57 -12.29 -6.58
N ASN A 487 3.42 -11.86 -7.05
CA ASN A 487 3.03 -10.46 -7.02
C ASN A 487 2.06 -10.19 -5.88
N PHE A 488 2.27 -9.09 -5.17
CA PHE A 488 1.36 -8.54 -4.16
C PHE A 488 0.85 -7.17 -4.65
N ILE A 489 -0.39 -6.83 -4.33
CA ILE A 489 -0.87 -5.44 -4.50
C ILE A 489 -0.03 -4.51 -3.61
N LEU A 490 0.20 -4.90 -2.35
CA LEU A 490 1.16 -4.25 -1.48
C LEU A 490 2.09 -5.33 -0.90
N PRO A 491 3.43 -5.19 -1.01
CA PRO A 491 4.36 -6.21 -0.55
C PRO A 491 4.11 -6.63 0.90
N ALA A 492 4.04 -7.95 1.14
CA ALA A 492 3.72 -8.52 2.43
C ALA A 492 4.43 -9.87 2.67
N ASP A 493 4.53 -10.29 3.92
CA ASP A 493 4.93 -11.64 4.25
C ASP A 493 3.79 -12.63 3.93
N LYS A 494 4.06 -13.57 3.06
CA LYS A 494 3.06 -14.56 2.60
C LYS A 494 2.46 -15.38 3.73
N THR A 495 3.21 -15.63 4.79
CA THR A 495 2.84 -16.53 5.88
C THR A 495 2.04 -15.83 6.96
N THR A 496 2.47 -14.63 7.34
CA THR A 496 1.87 -13.87 8.42
C THR A 496 0.84 -12.84 7.92
N GLY A 497 0.96 -12.42 6.67
CA GLY A 497 0.21 -11.30 6.09
C GLY A 497 0.80 -9.94 6.40
N ALA A 498 1.81 -9.85 7.29
CA ALA A 498 2.42 -8.59 7.69
C ALA A 498 2.94 -7.80 6.48
N LEU A 499 2.60 -6.53 6.42
CA LEU A 499 3.03 -5.64 5.35
C LEU A 499 4.56 -5.44 5.44
N LYS A 500 5.22 -5.43 4.29
CA LYS A 500 6.67 -5.19 4.18
C LYS A 500 7.02 -3.74 3.85
N VAL A 501 6.04 -2.93 3.48
CA VAL A 501 6.21 -1.50 3.18
C VAL A 501 5.11 -0.70 3.86
N TYR A 502 5.45 0.50 4.30
CA TYR A 502 4.54 1.42 4.96
C TYR A 502 4.58 2.80 4.27
N GLY A 503 3.56 3.61 4.50
CA GLY A 503 3.45 4.97 3.96
C GLY A 503 2.22 5.22 3.10
N THR A 504 1.54 4.15 2.63
CA THR A 504 0.23 4.26 1.95
C THR A 504 -0.53 2.94 2.03
N GLN A 505 -1.84 3.00 2.31
CA GLN A 505 -2.75 1.84 2.27
C GLN A 505 -3.62 1.83 1.01
N TYR A 506 -3.63 2.89 0.26
CA TYR A 506 -4.66 3.13 -0.75
C TYR A 506 -4.48 2.38 -2.08
N PRO A 507 -3.35 1.77 -2.40
CA PRO A 507 -3.29 0.74 -3.43
C PRO A 507 -4.06 -0.54 -3.09
N LEU A 508 -4.34 -0.81 -1.78
CA LEU A 508 -5.11 -1.98 -1.35
C LEU A 508 -6.56 -1.88 -1.84
N VAL A 509 -7.16 -3.04 -2.15
CA VAL A 509 -8.52 -3.15 -2.70
C VAL A 509 -9.55 -2.73 -1.65
N PRO A 510 -10.38 -1.69 -1.90
CA PRO A 510 -11.39 -1.22 -0.94
C PRO A 510 -12.65 -2.07 -0.90
N THR A 511 -12.85 -2.93 -1.88
CA THR A 511 -14.05 -3.75 -2.06
C THR A 511 -13.77 -5.22 -1.81
N ASN A 512 -14.80 -6.05 -1.79
CA ASN A 512 -14.67 -7.50 -1.65
C ASN A 512 -14.62 -8.24 -3.02
N ARG A 513 -14.08 -7.56 -4.03
CA ARG A 513 -13.89 -8.06 -5.39
C ARG A 513 -12.65 -7.46 -6.03
N TYR A 514 -12.04 -8.23 -6.93
CA TYR A 514 -10.92 -7.77 -7.75
C TYR A 514 -10.93 -8.54 -9.06
N ASP A 515 -10.73 -7.88 -10.19
CA ASP A 515 -10.61 -8.48 -11.51
C ASP A 515 -9.16 -8.36 -11.96
N LEU A 516 -8.46 -9.51 -12.07
CA LEU A 516 -7.05 -9.58 -12.46
C LEU A 516 -6.93 -9.96 -13.93
N TYR A 517 -6.39 -9.10 -14.76
CA TYR A 517 -6.27 -9.25 -16.21
C TYR A 517 -4.96 -9.94 -16.60
N MET A 518 -4.86 -11.21 -16.33
CA MET A 518 -3.75 -12.05 -16.77
C MET A 518 -4.26 -13.22 -17.62
N PRO A 519 -3.41 -13.79 -18.51
CA PRO A 519 -3.79 -14.97 -19.28
C PRO A 519 -4.18 -16.14 -18.39
N LYS A 520 -5.17 -16.92 -18.82
CA LYS A 520 -5.55 -18.16 -18.15
C LYS A 520 -4.35 -19.09 -18.02
N THR A 521 -3.96 -19.39 -16.81
CA THR A 521 -2.76 -20.16 -16.50
C THR A 521 -3.10 -21.24 -15.47
N GLU A 522 -2.74 -22.49 -15.77
CA GLU A 522 -2.90 -23.60 -14.82
C GLU A 522 -1.90 -23.48 -13.66
N GLY A 523 -2.35 -23.83 -12.45
CA GLY A 523 -1.47 -23.87 -11.27
C GLY A 523 -1.16 -22.51 -10.65
N VAL A 524 -1.89 -21.47 -11.00
CA VAL A 524 -1.81 -20.17 -10.32
C VAL A 524 -2.47 -20.27 -8.95
N GLU A 525 -1.80 -19.77 -7.93
CA GLU A 525 -2.33 -19.62 -6.56
C GLU A 525 -2.75 -18.16 -6.34
N PHE A 526 -3.98 -17.95 -5.90
CA PHE A 526 -4.50 -16.65 -5.51
C PHE A 526 -4.76 -16.64 -4.02
N ALA A 527 -4.48 -15.53 -3.36
CA ALA A 527 -4.75 -15.37 -1.95
C ALA A 527 -5.15 -13.94 -1.59
N VAL A 528 -5.96 -13.80 -0.54
CA VAL A 528 -6.46 -12.52 -0.05
C VAL A 528 -6.24 -12.41 1.46
N SER A 529 -5.84 -11.23 1.92
CA SER A 529 -5.74 -10.84 3.33
C SER A 529 -6.53 -9.56 3.57
N ALA A 530 -7.12 -9.41 4.75
CA ALA A 530 -7.75 -8.17 5.20
C ALA A 530 -6.76 -7.34 5.99
N VAL A 531 -6.82 -6.02 5.82
CA VAL A 531 -5.97 -5.01 6.46
C VAL A 531 -6.85 -3.92 7.05
N ASP A 532 -6.65 -3.58 8.31
CA ASP A 532 -7.39 -2.54 9.04
C ASP A 532 -6.73 -1.14 8.95
N ASN A 533 -7.36 -0.13 9.55
CA ASN A 533 -6.84 1.23 9.58
C ASN A 533 -5.57 1.38 10.46
N GLY A 534 -5.31 0.46 11.38
CA GLY A 534 -4.07 0.33 12.15
C GLY A 534 -2.96 -0.42 11.41
N TRP A 535 -3.14 -0.72 10.13
CA TRP A 535 -2.19 -1.41 9.22
C TRP A 535 -1.86 -2.85 9.62
N LEU A 536 -2.68 -3.46 10.48
CA LEU A 536 -2.54 -4.87 10.79
C LEU A 536 -3.22 -5.74 9.75
N ALA A 537 -2.60 -6.87 9.44
CA ALA A 537 -3.09 -7.83 8.47
C ALA A 537 -3.08 -9.26 9.02
N ARG A 538 -3.94 -10.10 8.49
CA ARG A 538 -4.00 -11.53 8.78
C ARG A 538 -3.22 -12.35 7.76
N PRO A 539 -2.84 -13.60 8.10
CA PRO A 539 -2.38 -14.55 7.11
C PRO A 539 -3.34 -14.67 5.93
N PHE A 540 -2.78 -14.77 4.74
CA PHE A 540 -3.54 -14.87 3.51
C PHE A 540 -4.42 -16.13 3.47
N VAL A 541 -5.64 -15.97 3.01
CA VAL A 541 -6.56 -17.06 2.66
C VAL A 541 -6.35 -17.42 1.21
N ILE A 542 -5.90 -18.64 0.95
CA ILE A 542 -5.74 -19.14 -0.42
C ILE A 542 -7.10 -19.46 -1.01
N SER A 543 -7.34 -19.09 -2.26
CA SER A 543 -8.56 -19.43 -2.96
C SER A 543 -8.73 -20.95 -2.97
N SER A 544 -9.94 -21.42 -2.69
CA SER A 544 -10.30 -22.73 -3.15
C SER A 544 -10.26 -22.68 -4.69
N THR A 545 -9.13 -23.07 -5.27
CA THR A 545 -9.09 -23.33 -6.72
C THR A 545 -9.97 -24.53 -6.99
N SER A 546 -11.28 -24.31 -7.08
CA SER A 546 -12.05 -25.10 -7.99
C SER A 546 -11.56 -24.67 -9.36
N SER A 547 -10.65 -25.44 -9.93
CA SER A 547 -10.44 -25.42 -11.37
C SER A 547 -11.81 -25.68 -12.00
N ILE A 548 -12.53 -24.62 -12.37
CA ILE A 548 -13.86 -24.72 -13.00
C ILE A 548 -13.73 -25.43 -14.35
N GLU A 549 -12.53 -25.59 -14.87
CA GLU A 549 -12.26 -26.43 -16.05
C GLU A 549 -12.77 -27.86 -15.92
N ASN A 550 -13.05 -28.34 -14.71
CA ASN A 550 -13.51 -29.70 -14.46
C ASN A 550 -14.90 -29.79 -13.80
N VAL A 551 -15.71 -28.70 -13.80
CA VAL A 551 -17.08 -28.79 -13.31
C VAL A 551 -17.98 -29.39 -14.42
N LEU A 552 -18.62 -30.50 -14.08
CA LEU A 552 -19.64 -31.07 -14.93
C LEU A 552 -20.84 -30.13 -14.99
N SER A 553 -21.34 -29.85 -16.18
CA SER A 553 -22.61 -29.13 -16.33
C SER A 553 -23.77 -29.96 -15.75
N GLY A 554 -24.78 -29.33 -15.18
CA GLY A 554 -25.99 -30.01 -14.72
C GLY A 554 -26.73 -30.77 -15.82
N ASN A 555 -26.32 -30.64 -17.08
CA ASN A 555 -26.82 -31.38 -18.22
C ASN A 555 -26.09 -32.71 -18.44
N ASP A 556 -24.88 -32.90 -17.89
CA ASP A 556 -24.08 -34.10 -18.08
C ASP A 556 -24.45 -35.22 -17.09
N TYR A 557 -25.02 -34.85 -15.96
CA TYR A 557 -25.47 -35.80 -14.94
C TYR A 557 -26.63 -35.27 -14.11
N LYS A 558 -27.32 -36.20 -13.41
CA LYS A 558 -28.31 -35.86 -12.40
C LYS A 558 -28.19 -36.77 -11.21
N VAL A 559 -28.26 -36.20 -10.00
CA VAL A 559 -28.28 -36.93 -8.73
C VAL A 559 -29.44 -36.42 -7.90
N TYR A 560 -30.31 -37.32 -7.46
CA TYR A 560 -31.42 -36.97 -6.58
C TYR A 560 -31.84 -38.16 -5.74
N ALA A 561 -32.57 -37.92 -4.67
CA ALA A 561 -33.16 -38.97 -3.84
C ALA A 561 -34.69 -38.89 -3.88
N ALA A 562 -35.35 -40.03 -3.84
CA ALA A 562 -36.79 -40.17 -3.66
C ALA A 562 -37.07 -41.28 -2.64
N GLY A 563 -37.53 -40.91 -1.44
CA GLY A 563 -37.58 -41.79 -0.29
C GLY A 563 -36.19 -42.25 0.11
N GLN A 564 -35.95 -43.53 0.27
CA GLN A 564 -34.65 -44.12 0.58
C GLN A 564 -33.79 -44.46 -0.66
N THR A 565 -34.34 -44.23 -1.87
CA THR A 565 -33.63 -44.57 -3.12
C THR A 565 -32.90 -43.36 -3.69
N VAL A 566 -31.62 -43.51 -3.98
CA VAL A 566 -30.75 -42.55 -4.70
C VAL A 566 -30.72 -42.91 -6.17
N TYR A 567 -30.96 -41.93 -7.02
CA TYR A 567 -30.92 -42.02 -8.46
C TYR A 567 -29.69 -41.31 -9.01
N LEU A 568 -28.89 -42.04 -9.80
CA LEU A 568 -27.71 -41.53 -10.51
C LEU A 568 -28.01 -41.58 -12.01
N GLN A 569 -28.00 -40.44 -12.66
CA GLN A 569 -28.23 -40.34 -14.11
C GLN A 569 -26.95 -39.78 -14.75
N ASN A 570 -26.42 -40.51 -15.72
CA ASN A 570 -25.35 -40.07 -16.57
C ASN A 570 -25.90 -39.71 -17.94
N SER A 571 -25.99 -38.44 -18.24
CA SER A 571 -26.48 -37.92 -19.53
C SER A 571 -25.36 -37.65 -20.53
N SER A 572 -24.10 -37.84 -20.12
CA SER A 572 -22.91 -37.64 -20.95
C SER A 572 -22.66 -38.81 -21.91
N ASN A 573 -21.76 -38.65 -22.84
CA ASN A 573 -21.29 -39.68 -23.76
C ASN A 573 -20.08 -40.49 -23.24
N GLU A 574 -19.68 -40.28 -21.98
CA GLU A 574 -18.58 -40.97 -21.31
C GLU A 574 -19.07 -41.74 -20.06
N VAL A 575 -18.25 -42.61 -19.51
CA VAL A 575 -18.54 -43.28 -18.24
C VAL A 575 -18.44 -42.30 -17.09
N ALA A 576 -19.48 -42.21 -16.27
CA ALA A 576 -19.49 -41.44 -15.04
C ALA A 576 -19.14 -42.30 -13.83
N ILE A 577 -18.33 -41.78 -12.93
CA ILE A 577 -18.02 -42.37 -11.62
C ILE A 577 -18.73 -41.53 -10.57
N PHE A 578 -19.63 -42.15 -9.80
CA PHE A 578 -20.31 -41.52 -8.68
C PHE A 578 -19.79 -42.10 -7.38
N GLU A 579 -19.22 -41.26 -6.54
CA GLU A 579 -18.69 -41.61 -5.23
C GLU A 579 -19.59 -41.02 -4.15
N ILE A 580 -20.20 -41.90 -3.33
CA ILE A 580 -21.08 -41.49 -2.24
C ILE A 580 -20.25 -41.27 -1.00
N LEU A 581 -20.31 -40.12 -0.42
CA LEU A 581 -19.57 -39.72 0.74
C LEU A 581 -20.53 -39.42 1.91
N GLY A 582 -20.10 -39.75 3.11
CA GLY A 582 -20.72 -39.22 4.32
C GLY A 582 -20.46 -37.72 4.47
N ILE A 583 -21.21 -37.07 5.35
CA ILE A 583 -21.04 -35.63 5.65
C ILE A 583 -19.63 -35.31 6.23
N ASP A 584 -18.97 -36.33 6.76
CA ASP A 584 -17.58 -36.28 7.24
C ASP A 584 -16.52 -36.46 6.12
N GLY A 585 -16.97 -36.54 4.86
CA GLY A 585 -16.11 -36.73 3.68
C GLY A 585 -15.63 -38.17 3.46
N ARG A 586 -16.01 -39.13 4.32
CA ARG A 586 -15.61 -40.54 4.18
C ARG A 586 -16.36 -41.20 3.04
N ALA A 587 -15.64 -41.85 2.13
CA ALA A 587 -16.26 -42.64 1.04
C ALA A 587 -17.03 -43.83 1.59
N LEU A 588 -18.28 -43.94 1.19
CA LEU A 588 -19.20 -45.01 1.59
C LEU A 588 -19.43 -46.03 0.46
N ALA A 589 -19.54 -45.53 -0.79
CA ALA A 589 -19.74 -46.38 -1.97
C ALA A 589 -19.25 -45.66 -3.23
N GLN A 590 -18.96 -46.48 -4.28
CA GLN A 590 -18.60 -45.94 -5.59
C GLN A 590 -19.34 -46.74 -6.67
N TYR A 591 -19.91 -46.03 -7.64
CA TYR A 591 -20.66 -46.59 -8.75
C TYR A 591 -20.13 -46.08 -10.09
N ARG A 592 -20.08 -46.96 -11.08
CA ARG A 592 -19.75 -46.60 -12.47
C ARG A 592 -21.03 -46.70 -13.31
N VAL A 593 -21.43 -45.61 -13.91
CA VAL A 593 -22.62 -45.54 -14.75
C VAL A 593 -22.14 -45.27 -16.19
N ALA A 594 -22.49 -46.17 -17.09
CA ALA A 594 -22.11 -46.05 -18.51
C ALA A 594 -22.75 -44.82 -19.15
N ALA A 595 -22.17 -44.39 -20.28
CA ALA A 595 -22.68 -43.26 -21.07
C ALA A 595 -24.18 -43.40 -21.34
N SER A 596 -24.94 -42.32 -21.13
CA SER A 596 -26.39 -42.26 -21.36
C SER A 596 -27.21 -43.29 -20.58
N GLN A 597 -26.73 -43.75 -19.43
CA GLN A 597 -27.40 -44.76 -18.58
C GLN A 597 -27.76 -44.17 -17.20
N ASN A 598 -28.69 -44.86 -16.53
CA ASN A 598 -29.12 -44.52 -15.18
C ASN A 598 -28.90 -45.72 -14.25
N MET A 599 -28.70 -45.42 -12.97
CA MET A 599 -28.58 -46.39 -11.89
C MET A 599 -29.33 -45.90 -10.66
N ASN A 600 -29.85 -46.80 -9.86
CA ASN A 600 -30.41 -46.47 -8.55
C ASN A 600 -30.04 -47.53 -7.51
N PHE A 601 -30.08 -47.15 -6.24
CA PHE A 601 -29.82 -48.01 -5.10
C PHE A 601 -30.40 -47.40 -3.83
N ASP A 602 -30.64 -48.23 -2.84
CA ASP A 602 -31.18 -47.78 -1.56
C ASP A 602 -30.05 -47.47 -0.58
N VAL A 603 -30.22 -46.40 0.22
CA VAL A 603 -29.33 -46.00 1.32
C VAL A 603 -30.18 -45.68 2.56
N ASN A 604 -29.54 -45.70 3.71
CA ASN A 604 -30.19 -45.26 4.95
C ASN A 604 -30.56 -43.78 4.89
N GLU A 605 -31.53 -43.39 5.72
CA GLU A 605 -31.90 -41.98 5.87
C GLU A 605 -30.68 -41.17 6.33
N GLY A 606 -30.50 -39.99 5.73
CA GLY A 606 -29.37 -39.13 6.06
C GLY A 606 -29.04 -38.09 4.99
N VAL A 607 -27.95 -37.34 5.25
CA VAL A 607 -27.37 -36.39 4.32
C VAL A 607 -26.09 -36.95 3.73
N TYR A 608 -25.99 -36.95 2.42
CA TYR A 608 -24.86 -37.48 1.68
C TYR A 608 -24.33 -36.45 0.70
N LEU A 609 -23.01 -36.52 0.45
CA LEU A 609 -22.37 -35.83 -0.67
C LEU A 609 -22.10 -36.86 -1.77
N VAL A 610 -22.43 -36.52 -3.01
CA VAL A 610 -22.15 -37.36 -4.16
C VAL A 610 -21.18 -36.65 -5.07
N LYS A 611 -19.96 -37.17 -5.12
CA LYS A 611 -18.92 -36.70 -6.04
C LYS A 611 -19.06 -37.43 -7.35
N VAL A 612 -19.18 -36.70 -8.45
CA VAL A 612 -19.32 -37.21 -9.80
C VAL A 612 -18.08 -36.91 -10.60
N THR A 613 -17.53 -37.89 -11.30
CA THR A 613 -16.37 -37.74 -12.20
C THR A 613 -16.72 -38.27 -13.58
N ILE A 614 -16.57 -37.47 -14.64
CA ILE A 614 -16.73 -37.86 -16.04
C ILE A 614 -15.50 -37.34 -16.80
N GLY A 615 -14.70 -38.26 -17.35
CA GLY A 615 -13.40 -37.91 -17.93
C GLY A 615 -12.50 -37.27 -16.87
N ASN A 616 -12.04 -36.04 -17.12
CA ASN A 616 -11.26 -35.22 -16.21
C ASN A 616 -12.10 -34.20 -15.41
N LYS A 617 -13.42 -34.18 -15.59
CA LYS A 617 -14.34 -33.24 -14.94
C LYS A 617 -14.97 -33.84 -13.69
N GLN A 618 -15.19 -33.01 -12.68
CA GLN A 618 -15.80 -33.40 -11.41
C GLN A 618 -16.90 -32.43 -10.97
N ALA A 619 -17.82 -32.91 -10.17
CA ALA A 619 -18.82 -32.12 -9.46
C ALA A 619 -19.19 -32.81 -8.14
N VAL A 620 -19.71 -32.03 -7.19
CA VAL A 620 -20.24 -32.56 -5.93
C VAL A 620 -21.67 -32.07 -5.74
N SER A 621 -22.55 -32.99 -5.46
CA SER A 621 -23.97 -32.72 -5.18
C SER A 621 -24.33 -33.18 -3.78
N LYS A 622 -25.06 -32.35 -3.02
CA LYS A 622 -25.62 -32.71 -1.72
C LYS A 622 -27.01 -33.33 -1.95
N ILE A 623 -27.28 -34.48 -1.38
CA ILE A 623 -28.58 -35.12 -1.37
C ILE A 623 -29.06 -35.39 0.06
N ILE A 624 -30.38 -35.35 0.24
CA ILE A 624 -31.05 -35.69 1.50
C ILE A 624 -31.94 -36.89 1.21
N VAL A 625 -31.77 -37.95 1.99
CA VAL A 625 -32.47 -39.22 1.83
C VAL A 625 -33.39 -39.45 3.02
N GLY A 626 -34.68 -39.75 2.77
CA GLY A 626 -35.61 -40.17 3.80
C GLY A 626 -36.21 -39.09 4.70
N MET A 627 -36.23 -37.81 4.29
CA MET A 627 -37.00 -36.77 4.98
C MET A 627 -38.34 -36.49 4.31
#